data_738cde53dcfb7afda48a909b2b7e13de
#
_entry.id   738cde53dcfb7afda48a909b2b7e13de
#
_cell.length_a   1.000
_cell.length_b   1.000
_cell.length_c   1.000
_cell.angle_alpha   90.00
_cell.angle_beta   90.00
_cell.angle_gamma   90.00
#
_symmetry.space_group_name_H-M   'P 1'
#
loop_
_entity.id
_entity.type
_entity.pdbx_description
1 polymer ?
#
loop_
_entity_poly.entity_id
_entity_poly.type
_entity_poly.pdbx_seq_one_letter_code
_entity_poly.pdbx_strand_id
1 'polypeptide(L)'
;MKQFNGWEKAKEDAKHLGASSQLPVGGYVAKIKDVRYEEGQDGNSDRIIVAFDITEGDFKDFFQKAFEANTSEDKKWKGKATIYCPKDDGSDKDAWTQKNFMRWVNAFEDSNAGYKWDWVESKWKGLTIGLVYGETGTVIEGKEIVYTEVHYPASVEAIHKNDFKLPNMKKKNGYGGNNSSSSDNGFVNVPDTVAEALPF
;
A
#
# COMPACT_ATOMS: atom_id res chain seq x y z
N MET A 1 12.19 27.20 -34.01
CA MET A 1 11.84 25.80 -33.73
C MET A 1 10.34 25.75 -33.62
N LYS A 2 9.64 24.82 -34.30
CA LYS A 2 8.19 24.69 -34.20
C LYS A 2 7.83 23.71 -33.08
N GLN A 3 6.76 24.00 -32.34
CA GLN A 3 6.20 23.10 -31.36
C GLN A 3 5.71 21.82 -32.07
N PHE A 4 6.09 20.65 -31.58
CA PHE A 4 5.66 19.37 -32.16
C PHE A 4 4.23 19.00 -31.71
N ASN A 5 3.53 18.22 -32.53
CA ASN A 5 2.22 17.72 -32.19
C ASN A 5 2.25 16.84 -30.93
N GLY A 6 1.32 17.05 -30.02
CA GLY A 6 1.28 16.31 -28.75
C GLY A 6 2.15 16.92 -27.63
N TRP A 7 2.60 18.18 -27.78
CA TRP A 7 3.42 18.87 -26.78
C TRP A 7 2.86 18.81 -25.36
N GLU A 8 1.56 19.10 -25.19
CA GLU A 8 0.96 19.13 -23.84
C GLU A 8 0.92 17.73 -23.22
N LYS A 9 0.59 16.70 -24.01
CA LYS A 9 0.66 15.31 -23.56
C LYS A 9 2.10 14.91 -23.23
N ALA A 10 3.06 15.23 -24.09
CA ALA A 10 4.47 14.93 -23.86
C ALA A 10 5.03 15.69 -22.64
N LYS A 11 4.56 16.91 -22.37
CA LYS A 11 4.93 17.68 -21.18
C LYS A 11 4.37 17.06 -19.90
N GLU A 12 3.16 16.50 -19.97
CA GLU A 12 2.55 15.78 -18.88
C GLU A 12 3.25 14.42 -18.65
N ASP A 13 3.48 13.68 -19.72
CA ASP A 13 4.23 12.42 -19.68
C ASP A 13 5.67 12.64 -19.20
N ALA A 14 6.32 13.78 -19.57
CA ALA A 14 7.66 14.10 -19.14
C ALA A 14 7.77 14.45 -17.65
N LYS A 15 6.70 14.89 -17.00
CA LYS A 15 6.66 15.03 -15.53
C LYS A 15 6.81 13.67 -14.84
N HIS A 16 6.49 12.61 -15.54
CA HIS A 16 6.57 11.23 -15.08
C HIS A 16 7.75 10.44 -15.69
N LEU A 17 8.42 11.00 -16.71
CA LEU A 17 9.64 10.45 -17.31
C LEU A 17 10.83 10.63 -16.34
N GLY A 18 11.19 9.56 -15.67
CA GLY A 18 12.23 9.56 -14.63
C GLY A 18 11.68 9.67 -13.22
N ALA A 19 10.40 9.94 -13.04
CA ALA A 19 9.73 9.65 -11.80
C ALA A 19 9.78 8.13 -11.60
N SER A 20 10.33 7.72 -10.48
CA SER A 20 10.30 6.38 -9.94
C SER A 20 8.97 5.71 -10.30
N SER A 21 8.98 4.42 -10.68
CA SER A 21 7.76 3.61 -10.81
C SER A 21 7.01 3.45 -9.49
N GLN A 22 7.28 4.29 -8.52
CA GLN A 22 6.80 4.28 -7.15
C GLN A 22 6.22 5.65 -6.78
N LEU A 23 5.15 5.65 -6.01
CA LEU A 23 4.60 6.87 -5.44
C LEU A 23 5.61 7.49 -4.45
N PRO A 24 5.83 8.80 -4.44
CA PRO A 24 6.61 9.47 -3.41
C PRO A 24 6.04 9.25 -2.00
N VAL A 25 6.85 9.50 -0.97
CA VAL A 25 6.37 9.59 0.41
C VAL A 25 5.30 10.68 0.53
N GLY A 26 4.16 10.35 1.14
CA GLY A 26 3.06 11.29 1.27
C GLY A 26 1.72 10.64 1.54
N GLY A 27 0.69 11.45 1.60
CA GLY A 27 -0.70 11.02 1.76
C GLY A 27 -1.45 11.04 0.43
N TYR A 28 -2.23 10.01 0.18
CA TYR A 28 -2.97 9.84 -1.07
C TYR A 28 -4.41 9.39 -0.80
N VAL A 29 -5.35 9.91 -1.58
CA VAL A 29 -6.72 9.39 -1.60
C VAL A 29 -6.81 8.29 -2.65
N ALA A 30 -7.27 7.12 -2.22
CA ALA A 30 -7.37 5.95 -3.05
C ALA A 30 -8.79 5.37 -3.06
N LYS A 31 -9.15 4.67 -4.14
CA LYS A 31 -10.38 3.89 -4.24
C LYS A 31 -10.04 2.42 -4.37
N ILE A 32 -10.72 1.60 -3.58
CA ILE A 32 -10.53 0.15 -3.62
C ILE A 32 -11.14 -0.41 -4.91
N LYS A 33 -10.34 -1.09 -5.70
CA LYS A 33 -10.73 -1.73 -6.96
C LYS A 33 -11.19 -3.15 -6.72
N ASP A 34 -10.50 -3.86 -5.81
CA ASP A 34 -10.83 -5.24 -5.47
C ASP A 34 -10.34 -5.62 -4.08
N VAL A 35 -10.92 -6.68 -3.53
CA VAL A 35 -10.61 -7.20 -2.20
C VAL A 35 -10.55 -8.72 -2.26
N ARG A 36 -9.51 -9.31 -1.67
CA ARG A 36 -9.36 -10.75 -1.55
C ARG A 36 -8.99 -11.13 -0.13
N TYR A 37 -9.73 -12.07 0.44
CA TYR A 37 -9.36 -12.73 1.68
C TYR A 37 -8.52 -13.97 1.38
N GLU A 38 -7.47 -14.17 2.15
CA GLU A 38 -6.60 -15.35 2.08
C GLU A 38 -6.43 -15.94 3.48
N GLU A 39 -6.77 -17.22 3.59
CA GLU A 39 -6.51 -17.97 4.82
C GLU A 39 -5.01 -18.17 5.04
N GLY A 40 -4.58 -18.01 6.27
CA GLY A 40 -3.21 -18.27 6.67
C GLY A 40 -2.91 -19.77 6.71
N GLN A 41 -1.80 -20.17 6.11
CA GLN A 41 -1.32 -21.55 6.17
C GLN A 41 -0.20 -21.69 7.20
N ASP A 42 0.01 -22.88 7.74
CA ASP A 42 1.13 -23.23 8.62
C ASP A 42 1.27 -22.31 9.85
N GLY A 43 0.14 -21.92 10.44
CA GLY A 43 0.11 -21.06 11.62
C GLY A 43 0.30 -19.57 11.33
N ASN A 44 0.35 -19.15 10.09
CA ASN A 44 0.31 -17.74 9.70
C ASN A 44 -1.07 -17.12 9.97
N SER A 45 -1.13 -15.80 10.07
CA SER A 45 -2.40 -15.08 10.16
C SER A 45 -3.08 -15.02 8.80
N ASP A 46 -4.41 -15.08 8.82
CA ASP A 46 -5.21 -14.71 7.66
C ASP A 46 -4.91 -13.28 7.24
N ARG A 47 -5.18 -12.97 5.99
CA ARG A 47 -4.93 -11.64 5.45
C ARG A 47 -5.99 -11.19 4.46
N ILE A 48 -6.26 -9.92 4.45
CA ILE A 48 -7.04 -9.26 3.42
C ILE A 48 -6.09 -8.50 2.51
N ILE A 49 -6.14 -8.76 1.22
CA ILE A 49 -5.40 -8.02 0.20
C ILE A 49 -6.37 -7.07 -0.47
N VAL A 50 -6.08 -5.77 -0.42
CA VAL A 50 -6.84 -4.74 -1.11
C VAL A 50 -6.04 -4.26 -2.32
N ALA A 51 -6.67 -4.26 -3.50
CA ALA A 51 -6.15 -3.59 -4.68
C ALA A 51 -6.81 -2.23 -4.81
N PHE A 52 -6.06 -1.20 -5.10
CA PHE A 52 -6.55 0.17 -5.16
C PHE A 52 -5.86 0.99 -6.26
N ASP A 53 -6.44 2.14 -6.57
CA ASP A 53 -5.79 3.17 -7.36
C ASP A 53 -5.98 4.55 -6.75
N ILE A 54 -5.09 5.47 -7.07
CA ILE A 54 -5.15 6.85 -6.60
C ILE A 54 -6.24 7.60 -7.38
N THR A 55 -7.08 8.35 -6.68
CA THR A 55 -8.23 9.03 -7.30
C THR A 55 -8.06 10.53 -7.46
N GLU A 56 -7.08 11.13 -6.79
CA GLU A 56 -6.92 12.57 -6.69
C GLU A 56 -5.47 13.02 -6.86
N GLY A 57 -5.28 14.30 -7.18
CA GLY A 57 -3.98 14.95 -7.29
C GLY A 57 -3.18 14.54 -8.52
N ASP A 58 -1.87 14.88 -8.50
CA ASP A 58 -0.94 14.67 -9.63
C ASP A 58 -0.73 13.19 -9.97
N PHE A 59 -1.00 12.29 -9.02
CA PHE A 59 -0.83 10.85 -9.16
C PHE A 59 -2.14 10.10 -9.42
N LYS A 60 -3.20 10.82 -9.82
CA LYS A 60 -4.47 10.17 -10.19
C LYS A 60 -4.26 9.10 -11.26
N ASP A 61 -4.87 7.93 -11.03
CA ASP A 61 -4.80 6.73 -11.89
C ASP A 61 -3.35 6.22 -12.07
N PHE A 62 -2.51 6.38 -11.07
CA PHE A 62 -1.09 6.03 -11.11
C PHE A 62 -0.87 4.54 -11.43
N PHE A 63 -1.56 3.65 -10.72
CA PHE A 63 -1.39 2.21 -10.92
C PHE A 63 -2.05 1.72 -12.19
N GLN A 64 -3.18 2.32 -12.60
CA GLN A 64 -3.83 2.03 -13.87
C GLN A 64 -2.89 2.38 -15.05
N LYS A 65 -2.35 3.59 -15.06
CA LYS A 65 -1.41 4.05 -16.08
C LYS A 65 -0.14 3.16 -16.12
N ALA A 66 0.40 2.81 -14.96
CA ALA A 66 1.56 1.93 -14.87
C ALA A 66 1.27 0.51 -15.36
N PHE A 67 0.07 -0.01 -15.07
CA PHE A 67 -0.37 -1.32 -15.55
C PHE A 67 -0.58 -1.35 -17.05
N GLU A 68 -1.19 -0.32 -17.63
CA GLU A 68 -1.42 -0.19 -19.07
C GLU A 68 -0.11 -0.02 -19.86
N ALA A 69 0.83 0.77 -19.30
CA ALA A 69 2.15 0.97 -19.92
C ALA A 69 3.05 -0.27 -19.86
N ASN A 70 2.77 -1.22 -19.00
CA ASN A 70 3.55 -2.44 -18.89
C ASN A 70 3.17 -3.42 -20.01
N THR A 71 4.11 -3.75 -20.88
CA THR A 71 3.92 -4.66 -22.03
C THR A 71 4.26 -6.12 -21.71
N SER A 72 4.65 -6.44 -20.47
CA SER A 72 4.93 -7.81 -20.06
C SER A 72 3.67 -8.68 -20.13
N GLU A 73 3.81 -9.93 -20.59
CA GLU A 73 2.70 -10.90 -20.60
C GLU A 73 2.20 -11.22 -19.19
N ASP A 74 3.11 -11.23 -18.20
CA ASP A 74 2.80 -11.48 -16.77
C ASP A 74 2.67 -10.21 -15.95
N LYS A 75 2.08 -9.16 -16.53
CA LYS A 75 1.92 -7.90 -15.81
C LYS A 75 1.02 -8.06 -14.59
N LYS A 76 1.45 -7.47 -13.47
CA LYS A 76 0.75 -7.55 -12.19
C LYS A 76 0.37 -6.16 -11.72
N TRP A 77 -0.81 -6.06 -11.10
CA TRP A 77 -1.26 -4.84 -10.43
C TRP A 77 -0.37 -4.54 -9.23
N LYS A 78 0.16 -3.30 -9.14
CA LYS A 78 1.09 -2.91 -8.07
C LYS A 78 0.44 -2.10 -6.95
N GLY A 79 -0.73 -1.51 -7.18
CA GLY A 79 -1.48 -0.74 -6.20
C GLY A 79 -2.20 -1.65 -5.20
N LYS A 80 -1.45 -2.27 -4.28
CA LYS A 80 -2.01 -3.20 -3.30
C LYS A 80 -1.48 -2.97 -1.89
N ALA A 81 -2.27 -3.34 -0.88
CA ALA A 81 -1.83 -3.42 0.50
C ALA A 81 -2.34 -4.72 1.12
N THR A 82 -1.57 -5.24 2.06
CA THR A 82 -1.90 -6.45 2.82
C THR A 82 -2.25 -6.07 4.25
N ILE A 83 -3.38 -6.56 4.72
CA ILE A 83 -3.94 -6.31 6.05
C ILE A 83 -4.02 -7.65 6.76
N TYR A 84 -3.24 -7.84 7.81
CA TYR A 84 -3.27 -9.08 8.57
C TYR A 84 -4.48 -9.10 9.51
N CYS A 85 -5.19 -10.23 9.52
CA CYS A 85 -6.32 -10.45 10.40
C CYS A 85 -5.85 -10.89 11.78
N PRO A 86 -6.47 -10.41 12.87
CA PRO A 86 -6.21 -10.89 14.22
C PRO A 86 -6.51 -12.38 14.34
N LYS A 87 -5.73 -13.08 15.18
CA LYS A 87 -5.94 -14.49 15.52
C LYS A 87 -6.78 -14.70 16.78
N ASP A 88 -6.91 -13.65 17.58
CA ASP A 88 -7.56 -13.68 18.89
C ASP A 88 -6.91 -14.73 19.85
N ASP A 89 -5.56 -14.82 19.79
CA ASP A 89 -4.78 -15.76 20.58
C ASP A 89 -4.28 -15.19 21.91
N GLY A 90 -4.59 -13.93 22.20
CA GLY A 90 -4.24 -13.23 23.43
C GLY A 90 -2.76 -12.82 23.53
N SER A 91 -1.96 -13.01 22.49
CA SER A 91 -0.56 -12.58 22.48
C SER A 91 -0.41 -11.07 22.27
N ASP A 92 0.73 -10.50 22.72
CA ASP A 92 1.06 -9.09 22.47
C ASP A 92 1.15 -8.78 20.96
N LYS A 93 1.61 -9.75 20.18
CA LYS A 93 1.65 -9.66 18.73
C LYS A 93 0.25 -9.57 18.14
N ASP A 94 -0.69 -10.36 18.65
CA ASP A 94 -2.07 -10.32 18.20
C ASP A 94 -2.76 -9.00 18.61
N ALA A 95 -2.53 -8.52 19.84
CA ALA A 95 -3.02 -7.22 20.29
C ALA A 95 -2.55 -6.07 19.39
N TRP A 96 -1.31 -6.14 18.88
CA TRP A 96 -0.81 -5.17 17.89
C TRP A 96 -1.51 -5.33 16.53
N THR A 97 -1.73 -6.58 16.08
CA THR A 97 -2.46 -6.88 14.84
C THR A 97 -3.89 -6.36 14.90
N GLN A 98 -4.59 -6.55 16.04
CA GLN A 98 -5.92 -6.01 16.28
C GLN A 98 -5.95 -4.49 16.12
N LYS A 99 -4.99 -3.76 16.73
CA LYS A 99 -4.89 -2.31 16.59
C LYS A 99 -4.69 -1.87 15.14
N ASN A 100 -3.83 -2.55 14.40
CA ASN A 100 -3.60 -2.22 12.99
C ASN A 100 -4.82 -2.54 12.12
N PHE A 101 -5.48 -3.66 12.35
CA PHE A 101 -6.71 -4.02 11.66
C PHE A 101 -7.80 -2.94 11.91
N MET A 102 -7.98 -2.53 13.17
CA MET A 102 -8.94 -1.49 13.52
C MET A 102 -8.61 -0.13 12.91
N ARG A 103 -7.32 0.19 12.67
CA ARG A 103 -6.97 1.41 11.93
C ARG A 103 -7.51 1.40 10.51
N TRP A 104 -7.48 0.24 9.82
CA TRP A 104 -8.08 0.10 8.50
C TRP A 104 -9.59 0.25 8.56
N VAL A 105 -10.25 -0.45 9.48
CA VAL A 105 -11.71 -0.35 9.69
C VAL A 105 -12.12 1.11 9.92
N ASN A 106 -11.49 1.78 10.90
CA ASN A 106 -11.79 3.18 11.22
C ASN A 106 -11.57 4.10 10.01
N ALA A 107 -10.46 3.93 9.29
CA ALA A 107 -10.17 4.75 8.11
C ALA A 107 -11.23 4.58 7.01
N PHE A 108 -11.76 3.37 6.82
CA PHE A 108 -12.88 3.14 5.90
C PHE A 108 -14.19 3.76 6.40
N GLU A 109 -14.50 3.59 7.68
CA GLU A 109 -15.72 4.17 8.27
C GLU A 109 -15.71 5.70 8.23
N ASP A 110 -14.58 6.32 8.58
CA ASP A 110 -14.42 7.77 8.57
C ASP A 110 -14.41 8.37 7.17
N SER A 111 -14.02 7.58 6.17
CA SER A 111 -13.94 8.05 4.77
C SER A 111 -15.23 7.85 3.98
N ASN A 112 -16.16 7.03 4.46
CA ASN A 112 -17.35 6.65 3.69
C ASN A 112 -18.60 6.78 4.55
N ALA A 113 -19.33 7.89 4.38
CA ALA A 113 -20.51 8.18 5.14
C ALA A 113 -21.56 7.05 5.07
N GLY A 114 -22.00 6.58 6.23
CA GLY A 114 -22.99 5.52 6.35
C GLY A 114 -22.41 4.10 6.24
N TYR A 115 -21.13 3.94 5.95
CA TYR A 115 -20.47 2.65 6.01
C TYR A 115 -20.11 2.29 7.45
N LYS A 116 -20.39 1.02 7.83
CA LYS A 116 -19.95 0.41 9.07
C LYS A 116 -19.44 -1.00 8.80
N TRP A 117 -18.35 -1.37 9.46
CA TRP A 117 -17.77 -2.69 9.35
C TRP A 117 -18.70 -3.76 9.91
N ASP A 118 -18.97 -4.79 9.13
CA ASP A 118 -19.85 -5.89 9.47
C ASP A 118 -19.25 -7.27 9.20
N TRP A 119 -17.92 -7.36 9.20
CA TRP A 119 -17.15 -8.59 8.98
C TRP A 119 -17.27 -9.18 7.56
N VAL A 120 -17.63 -8.34 6.59
CA VAL A 120 -17.68 -8.70 5.16
C VAL A 120 -16.69 -7.82 4.40
N GLU A 121 -15.46 -8.32 4.21
CA GLU A 121 -14.35 -7.59 3.61
C GLU A 121 -14.60 -7.18 2.16
N SER A 122 -15.37 -7.98 1.43
CA SER A 122 -15.72 -7.68 0.03
C SER A 122 -16.50 -6.36 -0.13
N LYS A 123 -17.15 -5.87 0.94
CA LYS A 123 -17.82 -4.56 0.96
C LYS A 123 -16.85 -3.38 0.91
N TRP A 124 -15.57 -3.60 1.12
CA TRP A 124 -14.56 -2.54 0.91
C TRP A 124 -14.38 -2.19 -0.56
N LYS A 125 -14.76 -3.08 -1.47
CA LYS A 125 -14.69 -2.80 -2.92
C LYS A 125 -15.55 -1.59 -3.27
N GLY A 126 -14.92 -0.61 -3.93
CA GLY A 126 -15.56 0.64 -4.33
C GLY A 126 -15.50 1.75 -3.27
N LEU A 127 -15.11 1.46 -2.02
CA LEU A 127 -14.93 2.47 -0.99
C LEU A 127 -13.66 3.31 -1.24
N THR A 128 -13.67 4.52 -0.68
CA THR A 128 -12.51 5.43 -0.67
C THR A 128 -11.77 5.32 0.66
N ILE A 129 -10.46 5.58 0.64
CA ILE A 129 -9.62 5.58 1.83
C ILE A 129 -8.43 6.51 1.63
N GLY A 130 -7.92 7.09 2.70
CA GLY A 130 -6.61 7.71 2.72
C GLY A 130 -5.51 6.68 2.96
N LEU A 131 -4.40 6.79 2.26
CA LEU A 131 -3.22 5.94 2.41
C LEU A 131 -1.98 6.80 2.60
N VAL A 132 -1.20 6.51 3.63
CA VAL A 132 0.07 7.19 3.89
C VAL A 132 1.22 6.29 3.46
N TYR A 133 1.96 6.76 2.47
CA TYR A 133 3.15 6.10 1.92
C TYR A 133 4.40 6.54 2.67
N GLY A 134 5.27 5.59 2.94
CA GLY A 134 6.58 5.81 3.53
C GLY A 134 7.65 4.96 2.86
N GLU A 135 8.91 5.27 3.15
CA GLU A 135 10.05 4.50 2.66
C GLU A 135 10.22 3.20 3.42
N THR A 136 10.60 2.16 2.69
CA THR A 136 10.99 0.87 3.25
C THR A 136 12.31 0.44 2.62
N GLY A 137 13.31 0.21 3.47
CA GLY A 137 14.59 -0.34 3.07
C GLY A 137 14.61 -1.86 3.27
N THR A 138 15.15 -2.59 2.31
CA THR A 138 15.31 -4.05 2.37
C THR A 138 16.58 -4.48 1.66
N VAL A 139 17.04 -5.71 1.93
CA VAL A 139 18.15 -6.33 1.19
C VAL A 139 17.60 -7.43 0.31
N ILE A 140 17.87 -7.33 -1.00
CA ILE A 140 17.50 -8.35 -1.99
C ILE A 140 18.80 -8.77 -2.71
N GLU A 141 19.12 -10.04 -2.70
CA GLU A 141 20.35 -10.59 -3.31
C GLU A 141 21.63 -9.84 -2.88
N GLY A 142 21.69 -9.46 -1.58
CA GLY A 142 22.83 -8.74 -1.00
C GLY A 142 22.90 -7.25 -1.35
N LYS A 143 21.93 -6.70 -2.06
CA LYS A 143 21.85 -5.27 -2.40
C LYS A 143 20.80 -4.58 -1.55
N GLU A 144 21.16 -3.46 -0.96
CA GLU A 144 20.21 -2.58 -0.28
C GLU A 144 19.33 -1.86 -1.31
N ILE A 145 18.02 -1.95 -1.12
CA ILE A 145 17.01 -1.33 -1.97
C ILE A 145 16.07 -0.52 -1.08
N VAL A 146 15.74 0.68 -1.51
CA VAL A 146 14.71 1.53 -0.89
C VAL A 146 13.53 1.65 -1.84
N TYR A 147 12.34 1.42 -1.34
CA TYR A 147 11.09 1.60 -2.07
C TYR A 147 10.03 2.23 -1.18
N THR A 148 8.94 2.71 -1.78
CA THR A 148 7.81 3.26 -1.04
C THR A 148 6.64 2.28 -1.04
N GLU A 149 6.00 2.15 0.10
CA GLU A 149 4.81 1.32 0.28
C GLU A 149 3.80 2.01 1.20
N VAL A 150 2.59 1.47 1.28
CA VAL A 150 1.60 1.90 2.28
C VAL A 150 2.12 1.54 3.67
N HIS A 151 2.32 2.56 4.52
CA HIS A 151 2.70 2.35 5.91
C HIS A 151 1.49 2.25 6.83
N TYR A 152 0.46 3.05 6.56
CA TYR A 152 -0.79 3.00 7.31
C TYR A 152 -1.95 3.69 6.58
N PRO A 153 -3.19 3.31 6.90
CA PRO A 153 -4.38 3.99 6.41
C PRO A 153 -4.69 5.25 7.25
N ALA A 154 -5.38 6.18 6.63
CA ALA A 154 -5.93 7.38 7.26
C ALA A 154 -7.33 7.67 6.69
N SER A 155 -8.09 8.57 7.30
CA SER A 155 -9.31 9.05 6.67
C SER A 155 -8.98 9.96 5.47
N VAL A 156 -9.89 10.02 4.50
CA VAL A 156 -9.78 10.94 3.36
C VAL A 156 -9.67 12.39 3.86
N GLU A 157 -10.43 12.74 4.88
CA GLU A 157 -10.40 14.08 5.49
C GLU A 157 -9.02 14.41 6.06
N ALA A 158 -8.37 13.46 6.74
CA ALA A 158 -7.01 13.65 7.26
C ALA A 158 -6.00 13.90 6.14
N ILE A 159 -6.14 13.21 4.99
CA ILE A 159 -5.30 13.44 3.81
C ILE A 159 -5.53 14.85 3.26
N HIS A 160 -6.78 15.27 3.07
CA HIS A 160 -7.11 16.59 2.55
C HIS A 160 -6.64 17.73 3.45
N LYS A 161 -6.71 17.53 4.78
CA LYS A 161 -6.23 18.52 5.78
C LYS A 161 -4.71 18.43 6.00
N ASN A 162 -4.03 17.49 5.38
CA ASN A 162 -2.62 17.18 5.65
C ASN A 162 -2.35 16.88 7.14
N ASP A 163 -3.35 16.30 7.82
CA ASP A 163 -3.31 15.93 9.24
C ASP A 163 -2.88 14.47 9.39
N PHE A 164 -1.65 14.19 9.01
CA PHE A 164 -1.00 12.89 9.18
C PHE A 164 0.50 13.07 9.37
N LYS A 165 1.13 12.09 10.00
CA LYS A 165 2.59 12.11 10.20
C LYS A 165 3.26 11.29 9.10
N LEU A 166 4.26 11.85 8.46
CA LEU A 166 5.12 11.07 7.58
C LEU A 166 5.84 10.00 8.42
N PRO A 167 5.76 8.73 8.02
CA PRO A 167 6.38 7.66 8.79
C PRO A 167 7.89 7.68 8.63
N ASN A 168 8.60 7.23 9.66
CA ASN A 168 10.01 6.91 9.53
C ASN A 168 10.20 5.72 8.58
N MET A 169 11.37 5.65 7.94
CA MET A 169 11.72 4.52 7.08
C MET A 169 11.63 3.20 7.86
N LYS A 170 10.90 2.24 7.33
CA LYS A 170 10.91 0.86 7.82
C LYS A 170 12.16 0.15 7.32
N LYS A 171 12.77 -0.68 8.15
CA LYS A 171 13.92 -1.51 7.79
C LYS A 171 13.53 -2.97 7.83
N LYS A 172 13.69 -3.67 6.73
CA LYS A 172 13.40 -5.11 6.57
C LYS A 172 14.66 -5.86 6.16
N ASN A 173 14.73 -7.15 6.42
CA ASN A 173 15.73 -8.07 5.86
C ASN A 173 17.19 -7.61 5.99
N GLY A 174 17.60 -7.07 7.15
CA GLY A 174 18.99 -6.68 7.39
C GLY A 174 19.43 -5.37 6.77
N TYR A 175 18.52 -4.54 6.28
CA TYR A 175 18.83 -3.21 5.75
C TYR A 175 19.58 -2.35 6.79
N GLY A 176 20.67 -1.70 6.35
CA GLY A 176 21.47 -0.81 7.21
C GLY A 176 22.42 -1.54 8.15
N GLY A 177 22.85 -2.75 7.83
CA GLY A 177 23.68 -3.69 8.57
C GLY A 177 24.48 -3.11 9.73
N ASN A 178 23.89 -3.12 10.93
CA ASN A 178 24.56 -3.27 12.22
C ASN A 178 23.56 -3.87 13.20
N ASN A 179 23.94 -5.00 13.79
CA ASN A 179 23.22 -5.60 14.92
C ASN A 179 23.20 -4.62 16.09
N SER A 180 22.23 -3.73 16.11
CA SER A 180 21.75 -3.18 17.37
C SER A 180 20.30 -3.63 17.49
N SER A 181 20.10 -4.59 18.37
CA SER A 181 18.82 -5.00 18.91
C SER A 181 18.11 -3.77 19.50
N SER A 182 17.38 -3.08 18.66
CA SER A 182 16.27 -2.28 19.12
C SER A 182 15.03 -3.13 18.90
N SER A 183 14.46 -3.57 20.01
CA SER A 183 13.15 -4.16 20.14
C SER A 183 12.12 -3.20 19.53
N ASP A 184 11.91 -3.32 18.24
CA ASP A 184 10.77 -2.74 17.57
C ASP A 184 10.07 -3.88 16.83
N ASN A 185 9.06 -4.36 17.51
CA ASN A 185 7.98 -5.26 17.17
C ASN A 185 8.14 -6.03 15.86
N GLY A 186 8.70 -7.24 16.03
CA GLY A 186 8.95 -8.18 14.98
C GLY A 186 7.75 -8.54 14.13
N PHE A 187 7.71 -8.00 12.95
CA PHE A 187 7.05 -8.65 11.84
C PHE A 187 7.95 -9.79 11.37
N VAL A 188 7.50 -11.02 11.58
CA VAL A 188 8.10 -12.16 10.88
C VAL A 188 7.83 -11.94 9.40
N ASN A 189 8.90 -11.67 8.67
CA ASN A 189 8.92 -11.50 7.26
C ASN A 189 8.59 -12.83 6.60
N VAL A 190 7.35 -12.99 6.16
CA VAL A 190 7.05 -14.01 5.16
C VAL A 190 7.52 -13.41 3.83
N PRO A 191 8.46 -14.06 3.11
CA PRO A 191 8.89 -13.57 1.82
C PRO A 191 7.68 -13.44 0.90
N ASP A 192 7.54 -12.30 0.22
CA ASP A 192 6.52 -12.04 -0.79
C ASP A 192 6.76 -12.88 -2.08
N THR A 193 7.30 -14.07 -1.95
CA THR A 193 7.58 -14.97 -3.08
C THR A 193 6.36 -15.71 -3.60
N VAL A 194 5.19 -15.52 -2.98
CA VAL A 194 3.91 -16.06 -3.49
C VAL A 194 2.90 -14.93 -3.63
N ALA A 195 3.28 -13.85 -4.29
CA ALA A 195 2.31 -12.93 -4.83
C ALA A 195 1.80 -13.50 -6.15
N GLU A 196 0.97 -14.52 -6.08
CA GLU A 196 0.18 -14.93 -7.24
C GLU A 196 -0.58 -13.72 -7.78
N ALA A 197 -0.50 -13.57 -9.10
CA ALA A 197 -1.16 -12.53 -9.84
C ALA A 197 -2.65 -12.52 -9.52
N LEU A 198 -3.16 -11.40 -9.08
CA LEU A 198 -4.60 -11.17 -9.15
C LEU A 198 -4.95 -11.13 -10.64
N PRO A 199 -5.81 -12.01 -11.13
CA PRO A 199 -6.37 -11.86 -12.47
C PRO A 199 -7.39 -10.71 -12.39
N PHE A 200 -7.06 -9.60 -13.01
CA PHE A 200 -7.99 -8.53 -13.34
C PHE A 200 -8.11 -8.44 -14.84
#